data_dad9ce4fb99423f2eae872e6b6b48bb1
#
_entry.id   dad9ce4fb99423f2eae872e6b6b48bb1
#
_cell.length_a   1.000
_cell.length_b   1.000
_cell.length_c   1.000
_cell.angle_alpha   90.00
_cell.angle_beta   90.00
_cell.angle_gamma   90.00
#
_symmetry.space_group_name_H-M   'P 1'
#
loop_
_entity.id
_entity.type
_entity.pdbx_description
1 polymer ?
#
loop_
_entity_poly.entity_id
_entity_poly.type
_entity_poly.pdbx_seq_one_letter_code
_entity_poly.pdbx_strand_id
1 'polypeptide(L)'
;MGGIRRRTLIVLGAGPAQLGTYLEASELGLVSIGCDSDPRAFCIRLGVPTHHHDVSAMNPVAIAAVARRYDAVGIIAAGTDGPVRIAAEVAFELGLPHPLDPATAARATDKLAQRKAFDAAGVPQPAWSADGSRPCDGAVVVKPVAAQGQRGITRVEPRGSLDAALALARAASRDGAALVEELIEGPEVTVNAFVADGEFYSLMVADRECADAFGVATAHITPSAHPVEAAIEAARLATRALGIEHGPAYVQIVLGADGPRVMEVAARLGGGHDGELCAQATGVRLSRVAVLSAIGEQTPAPQATRASGGVVRFLLAPPGRLERIEGLEEARALPGVQLAHVYREPGDLLLRVARGADRAGFVLTTGATRDDALLAAERARETIRFVVR
;
A
#
# COMPACT_ATOMS: atom_id res chain seq x y z
N MET A 1 40.68 -3.73 16.32
CA MET A 1 39.83 -3.92 15.12
C MET A 1 38.44 -3.39 15.50
N GLY A 2 38.12 -2.16 15.11
CA GLY A 2 36.80 -1.59 15.29
C GLY A 2 35.82 -2.31 14.35
N GLY A 3 34.95 -3.15 14.90
CA GLY A 3 33.86 -3.76 14.14
C GLY A 3 33.00 -2.65 13.55
N ILE A 4 32.73 -2.70 12.26
CA ILE A 4 31.77 -1.82 11.58
C ILE A 4 30.44 -2.01 12.32
N ARG A 5 30.01 -1.02 13.08
CA ARG A 5 28.70 -1.03 13.77
C ARG A 5 27.64 -1.04 12.67
N ARG A 6 26.90 -2.15 12.53
CA ARG A 6 25.84 -2.24 11.53
C ARG A 6 24.75 -1.24 11.88
N ARG A 7 24.32 -0.43 10.91
CA ARG A 7 23.24 0.55 11.04
C ARG A 7 21.90 -0.19 11.18
N THR A 8 21.06 0.26 12.10
CA THR A 8 19.77 -0.40 12.40
C THR A 8 18.60 0.41 11.88
N LEU A 9 17.70 -0.25 11.16
CA LEU A 9 16.42 0.29 10.67
C LEU A 9 15.26 -0.36 11.41
N ILE A 10 14.36 0.45 11.96
CA ILE A 10 13.09 -0.02 12.52
C ILE A 10 12.06 -0.07 11.41
N VAL A 11 11.41 -1.22 11.23
CA VAL A 11 10.35 -1.42 10.23
C VAL A 11 9.04 -1.67 10.97
N LEU A 12 8.03 -0.84 10.71
CA LEU A 12 6.72 -0.94 11.33
C LEU A 12 5.82 -1.88 10.54
N GLY A 13 5.55 -3.05 11.14
CA GLY A 13 4.84 -4.16 10.53
C GLY A 13 5.77 -5.20 9.89
N ALA A 14 5.30 -6.44 9.83
CA ALA A 14 5.99 -7.57 9.21
C ALA A 14 5.04 -8.42 8.32
N GLY A 15 3.98 -7.80 7.82
CA GLY A 15 3.06 -8.42 6.86
C GLY A 15 3.63 -8.47 5.44
N PRO A 16 2.84 -8.97 4.47
CA PRO A 16 3.27 -9.10 3.08
C PRO A 16 3.72 -7.79 2.43
N ALA A 17 3.06 -6.68 2.77
CA ALA A 17 3.35 -5.36 2.21
C ALA A 17 4.73 -4.79 2.59
N GLN A 18 5.40 -5.35 3.60
CA GLN A 18 6.73 -4.94 4.04
C GLN A 18 7.86 -5.76 3.44
N LEU A 19 7.56 -6.81 2.65
CA LEU A 19 8.57 -7.73 2.11
C LEU A 19 9.71 -7.00 1.40
N GLY A 20 9.40 -6.15 0.42
CA GLY A 20 10.40 -5.40 -0.33
C GLY A 20 11.27 -4.50 0.55
N THR A 21 10.68 -3.90 1.60
CA THR A 21 11.42 -3.08 2.56
C THR A 21 12.48 -3.89 3.31
N TYR A 22 12.15 -5.09 3.79
CA TYR A 22 13.11 -5.96 4.47
C TYR A 22 14.19 -6.48 3.54
N LEU A 23 13.84 -6.89 2.33
CA LEU A 23 14.81 -7.35 1.33
C LEU A 23 15.81 -6.25 0.97
N GLU A 24 15.33 -5.03 0.74
CA GLU A 24 16.20 -3.90 0.44
C GLU A 24 17.07 -3.47 1.63
N ALA A 25 16.54 -3.50 2.84
CA ALA A 25 17.33 -3.25 4.05
C ALA A 25 18.48 -4.25 4.18
N SER A 26 18.22 -5.53 3.92
CA SER A 26 19.24 -6.59 3.95
C SER A 26 20.31 -6.37 2.89
N GLU A 27 19.95 -6.03 1.65
CA GLU A 27 20.91 -5.74 0.58
C GLU A 27 21.75 -4.48 0.83
N LEU A 28 21.20 -3.52 1.58
CA LEU A 28 21.92 -2.33 2.04
C LEU A 28 22.83 -2.62 3.25
N GLY A 29 22.86 -3.85 3.75
CA GLY A 29 23.65 -4.24 4.92
C GLY A 29 23.10 -3.69 6.24
N LEU A 30 21.83 -3.26 6.27
CA LEU A 30 21.17 -2.79 7.49
C LEU A 30 20.72 -3.97 8.35
N VAL A 31 20.74 -3.77 9.66
CA VAL A 31 20.04 -4.63 10.61
C VAL A 31 18.60 -4.17 10.67
N SER A 32 17.65 -4.98 10.20
CA SER A 32 16.23 -4.64 10.25
C SER A 32 15.57 -5.19 11.52
N ILE A 33 14.87 -4.33 12.26
CA ILE A 33 14.09 -4.70 13.43
C ILE A 33 12.61 -4.58 13.06
N GLY A 34 11.92 -5.71 12.96
CA GLY A 34 10.48 -5.74 12.69
C GLY A 34 9.68 -5.50 13.98
N CYS A 35 8.81 -4.49 13.99
CA CYS A 35 7.84 -4.25 15.05
C CYS A 35 6.47 -4.69 14.59
N ASP A 36 6.00 -5.85 15.03
CA ASP A 36 4.69 -6.41 14.74
C ASP A 36 4.18 -7.20 15.93
N SER A 37 2.88 -7.08 16.25
CA SER A 37 2.25 -7.82 17.35
C SER A 37 1.83 -9.24 16.96
N ASP A 38 1.94 -9.61 15.70
CA ASP A 38 1.74 -11.00 15.25
C ASP A 38 3.09 -11.70 15.07
N PRO A 39 3.48 -12.61 15.98
CA PRO A 39 4.74 -13.35 15.86
C PRO A 39 4.75 -14.31 14.65
N ARG A 40 3.61 -14.55 14.03
CA ARG A 40 3.47 -15.33 12.80
C ARG A 40 3.25 -14.47 11.56
N ALA A 41 3.50 -13.16 11.64
CA ALA A 41 3.42 -12.29 10.47
C ALA A 41 4.29 -12.81 9.33
N PHE A 42 3.84 -12.59 8.10
CA PHE A 42 4.41 -13.22 6.90
C PHE A 42 5.94 -13.05 6.78
N CYS A 43 6.46 -11.85 6.96
CA CYS A 43 7.90 -11.60 6.85
C CYS A 43 8.70 -12.26 8.00
N ILE A 44 8.10 -12.39 9.20
CA ILE A 44 8.73 -13.09 10.33
C ILE A 44 8.88 -14.57 10.01
N ARG A 45 7.82 -15.20 9.49
CA ARG A 45 7.87 -16.61 9.07
C ARG A 45 8.87 -16.87 7.94
N LEU A 46 9.08 -15.90 7.06
CA LEU A 46 10.11 -15.96 6.03
C LEU A 46 11.53 -15.72 6.57
N GLY A 47 11.67 -15.30 7.83
CA GLY A 47 12.98 -15.00 8.42
C GLY A 47 13.69 -13.81 7.80
N VAL A 48 12.96 -12.86 7.18
CA VAL A 48 13.59 -11.69 6.52
C VAL A 48 13.95 -10.55 7.48
N PRO A 49 13.22 -10.25 8.58
CA PRO A 49 13.71 -9.35 9.61
C PRO A 49 14.93 -9.93 10.32
N THR A 50 15.96 -9.11 10.59
CA THR A 50 17.11 -9.55 11.39
C THR A 50 16.69 -9.90 12.81
N HIS A 51 15.79 -9.10 13.39
CA HIS A 51 15.14 -9.34 14.68
C HIS A 51 13.68 -8.95 14.62
N HIS A 52 12.87 -9.54 15.50
CA HIS A 52 11.46 -9.22 15.69
C HIS A 52 11.21 -8.79 17.14
N HIS A 53 10.37 -7.77 17.30
CA HIS A 53 9.81 -7.36 18.58
C HIS A 53 8.28 -7.46 18.51
N ASP A 54 7.69 -8.15 19.48
CA ASP A 54 6.24 -8.20 19.70
C ASP A 54 5.76 -6.84 20.24
N VAL A 55 5.67 -5.89 19.33
CA VAL A 55 5.26 -4.51 19.57
C VAL A 55 4.33 -4.08 18.45
N SER A 56 3.15 -3.61 18.83
CA SER A 56 2.23 -3.05 17.84
C SER A 56 2.86 -1.87 17.09
N ALA A 57 2.80 -1.90 15.76
CA ALA A 57 3.21 -0.80 14.90
C ALA A 57 2.44 0.53 15.17
N MET A 58 1.41 0.47 16.01
CA MET A 58 0.60 1.62 16.43
C MET A 58 0.94 2.11 17.85
N ASN A 59 2.00 1.59 18.50
CA ASN A 59 2.41 1.99 19.85
C ASN A 59 3.71 2.84 19.80
N PRO A 60 3.62 4.20 19.75
CA PRO A 60 4.78 5.06 19.60
C PRO A 60 5.78 4.93 20.75
N VAL A 61 5.29 4.75 21.99
CA VAL A 61 6.16 4.63 23.17
C VAL A 61 7.04 3.38 23.11
N ALA A 62 6.42 2.25 22.75
CA ALA A 62 7.16 0.99 22.63
C ALA A 62 8.13 1.02 21.43
N ILE A 63 7.74 1.63 20.30
CA ILE A 63 8.59 1.80 19.11
C ILE A 63 9.79 2.68 19.46
N ALA A 64 9.59 3.81 20.16
CA ALA A 64 10.68 4.68 20.60
C ALA A 64 11.66 3.94 21.53
N ALA A 65 11.15 3.09 22.42
CA ALA A 65 11.99 2.28 23.29
C ALA A 65 12.84 1.27 22.51
N VAL A 66 12.24 0.60 21.50
CA VAL A 66 12.97 -0.31 20.59
C VAL A 66 14.03 0.46 19.81
N ALA A 67 13.67 1.62 19.22
CA ALA A 67 14.60 2.43 18.44
C ALA A 67 15.82 2.88 19.27
N ARG A 68 15.62 3.34 20.51
CA ARG A 68 16.72 3.70 21.44
C ARG A 68 17.58 2.49 21.80
N ARG A 69 16.96 1.32 22.07
CA ARG A 69 17.67 0.09 22.45
C ARG A 69 18.66 -0.35 21.38
N TYR A 70 18.34 -0.16 20.11
CA TYR A 70 19.16 -0.62 18.99
C TYR A 70 19.96 0.50 18.31
N ASP A 71 19.98 1.71 18.86
CA ASP A 71 20.60 2.88 18.23
C ASP A 71 20.17 3.03 16.77
N ALA A 72 18.87 3.01 16.55
CA ALA A 72 18.30 3.07 15.21
C ALA A 72 18.74 4.32 14.45
N VAL A 73 19.00 4.17 13.15
CA VAL A 73 19.36 5.27 12.26
C VAL A 73 18.17 5.76 11.43
N GLY A 74 17.02 5.09 11.51
CA GLY A 74 15.79 5.46 10.81
C GLY A 74 14.62 4.55 11.21
N ILE A 75 13.43 4.99 10.88
CA ILE A 75 12.16 4.28 11.09
C ILE A 75 11.38 4.35 9.78
N ILE A 76 10.81 3.24 9.33
CA ILE A 76 10.01 3.19 8.11
C ILE A 76 8.69 2.46 8.34
N ALA A 77 7.61 2.99 7.74
CA ALA A 77 6.33 2.32 7.58
C ALA A 77 6.03 2.15 6.08
N ALA A 78 5.75 0.93 5.66
CA ALA A 78 5.44 0.60 4.27
C ALA A 78 4.11 -0.14 4.18
N GLY A 79 3.34 0.10 3.13
CA GLY A 79 2.14 -0.67 2.78
C GLY A 79 0.91 -0.51 3.68
N THR A 80 1.01 0.25 4.78
CA THR A 80 -0.11 0.53 5.72
C THR A 80 -0.06 1.97 6.22
N ASP A 81 -1.21 2.66 6.31
CA ASP A 81 -1.25 4.12 6.56
C ASP A 81 -1.06 4.50 8.03
N GLY A 82 -1.72 3.78 8.97
CA GLY A 82 -1.63 4.10 10.39
C GLY A 82 -0.21 4.23 10.93
N PRO A 83 0.68 3.26 10.65
CA PRO A 83 2.07 3.32 11.07
C PRO A 83 2.89 4.46 10.48
N VAL A 84 2.50 5.07 9.34
CA VAL A 84 3.22 6.20 8.73
C VAL A 84 3.32 7.38 9.68
N ARG A 85 2.20 7.76 10.28
CA ARG A 85 2.16 8.83 11.27
C ARG A 85 3.03 8.50 12.49
N ILE A 86 2.95 7.26 12.99
CA ILE A 86 3.74 6.81 14.15
C ILE A 86 5.25 6.85 13.83
N ALA A 87 5.64 6.42 12.61
CA ALA A 87 7.05 6.48 12.19
C ALA A 87 7.58 7.92 12.20
N ALA A 88 6.81 8.86 11.61
CA ALA A 88 7.19 10.28 11.58
C ALA A 88 7.25 10.92 12.97
N GLU A 89 6.28 10.67 13.84
CA GLU A 89 6.22 11.19 15.21
C GLU A 89 7.41 10.69 16.04
N VAL A 90 7.69 9.37 16.01
CA VAL A 90 8.79 8.78 16.76
C VAL A 90 10.15 9.20 16.19
N ALA A 91 10.30 9.26 14.88
CA ALA A 91 11.54 9.76 14.28
C ALA A 91 11.82 11.20 14.69
N PHE A 92 10.82 12.07 14.65
CA PHE A 92 10.93 13.46 15.11
C PHE A 92 11.31 13.57 16.59
N GLU A 93 10.65 12.80 17.47
CA GLU A 93 10.98 12.76 18.92
C GLU A 93 12.43 12.35 19.18
N LEU A 94 12.95 11.42 18.37
CA LEU A 94 14.30 10.87 18.55
C LEU A 94 15.39 11.63 17.78
N GLY A 95 15.02 12.65 17.00
CA GLY A 95 15.96 13.37 16.13
C GLY A 95 16.50 12.50 14.97
N LEU A 96 15.74 11.48 14.56
CA LEU A 96 16.09 10.62 13.44
C LEU A 96 15.60 11.22 12.11
N PRO A 97 16.28 10.94 10.98
CA PRO A 97 15.78 11.32 9.67
C PRO A 97 14.46 10.62 9.36
N HIS A 98 13.57 11.33 8.69
CA HIS A 98 12.33 10.79 8.16
C HIS A 98 11.88 11.62 6.96
N PRO A 99 11.31 11.03 5.90
CA PRO A 99 10.88 11.76 4.70
C PRO A 99 9.73 12.74 4.95
N LEU A 100 8.94 12.51 6.00
CA LEU A 100 7.78 13.33 6.34
C LEU A 100 7.98 13.97 7.72
N ASP A 101 7.58 15.23 7.86
CA ASP A 101 7.34 15.81 9.17
C ASP A 101 6.03 15.27 9.78
N PRO A 102 5.83 15.34 11.11
CA PRO A 102 4.64 14.82 11.77
C PRO A 102 3.32 15.42 11.28
N ALA A 103 3.30 16.72 10.90
CA ALA A 103 2.09 17.38 10.46
C ALA A 103 1.67 16.91 9.05
N THR A 104 2.62 16.74 8.15
CA THR A 104 2.41 16.16 6.82
C THR A 104 1.98 14.70 6.92
N ALA A 105 2.63 13.90 7.78
CA ALA A 105 2.24 12.52 8.02
C ALA A 105 0.81 12.40 8.58
N ALA A 106 0.43 13.27 9.52
CA ALA A 106 -0.92 13.33 10.06
C ALA A 106 -1.95 13.68 8.97
N ARG A 107 -1.68 14.70 8.14
CA ARG A 107 -2.54 15.12 7.03
C ARG A 107 -2.69 14.04 5.98
N ALA A 108 -1.61 13.34 5.62
CA ALA A 108 -1.62 12.28 4.62
C ALA A 108 -2.31 10.98 5.10
N THR A 109 -2.53 10.81 6.40
CA THR A 109 -3.20 9.62 6.97
C THR A 109 -4.62 9.87 7.46
N ASP A 110 -5.15 11.07 7.24
CA ASP A 110 -6.50 11.47 7.60
C ASP A 110 -7.32 11.83 6.34
N LYS A 111 -8.36 11.04 6.05
CA LYS A 111 -9.18 11.22 4.84
C LYS A 111 -9.89 12.57 4.77
N LEU A 112 -10.33 13.10 5.90
CA LEU A 112 -10.98 14.40 5.95
C LEU A 112 -9.98 15.53 5.71
N ALA A 113 -8.78 15.43 6.27
CA ALA A 113 -7.71 16.38 6.02
C ALA A 113 -7.26 16.36 4.55
N GLN A 114 -7.19 15.17 3.92
CA GLN A 114 -6.92 15.05 2.49
C GLN A 114 -7.99 15.78 1.67
N ARG A 115 -9.28 15.53 1.91
CA ARG A 115 -10.39 16.18 1.18
C ARG A 115 -10.32 17.69 1.26
N LYS A 116 -10.07 18.23 2.46
CA LYS A 116 -9.92 19.68 2.68
C LYS A 116 -8.70 20.27 1.95
N ALA A 117 -7.58 19.57 1.99
CA ALA A 117 -6.37 19.98 1.28
C ALA A 117 -6.56 19.96 -0.24
N PHE A 118 -7.27 18.97 -0.75
CA PHE A 118 -7.58 18.84 -2.18
C PHE A 118 -8.53 19.93 -2.65
N ASP A 119 -9.58 20.27 -1.87
CA ASP A 119 -10.46 21.40 -2.17
C ASP A 119 -9.66 22.71 -2.26
N ALA A 120 -8.83 22.98 -1.26
CA ALA A 120 -8.05 24.22 -1.21
C ALA A 120 -7.05 24.36 -2.38
N ALA A 121 -6.59 23.24 -2.94
CA ALA A 121 -5.63 23.19 -4.05
C ALA A 121 -6.28 22.93 -5.42
N GLY A 122 -7.59 22.76 -5.50
CA GLY A 122 -8.30 22.46 -6.75
C GLY A 122 -7.95 21.08 -7.34
N VAL A 123 -7.60 20.11 -6.50
CA VAL A 123 -7.32 18.74 -6.94
C VAL A 123 -8.62 18.05 -7.39
N PRO A 124 -8.66 17.42 -8.55
CA PRO A 124 -9.82 16.64 -8.96
C PRO A 124 -10.09 15.49 -7.99
N GLN A 125 -11.23 15.54 -7.32
CA GLN A 125 -11.66 14.55 -6.32
C GLN A 125 -13.18 14.35 -6.40
N PRO A 126 -13.76 13.29 -5.81
CA PRO A 126 -15.19 13.16 -5.66
C PRO A 126 -15.78 14.33 -4.87
N ALA A 127 -17.01 14.73 -5.18
CA ALA A 127 -17.77 15.59 -4.28
C ALA A 127 -17.93 14.88 -2.92
N TRP A 128 -17.85 15.62 -1.81
CA TRP A 128 -17.82 15.02 -0.48
C TRP A 128 -18.51 15.85 0.60
N SER A 129 -18.90 15.20 1.69
CA SER A 129 -19.44 15.84 2.88
C SER A 129 -19.00 15.09 4.13
N ALA A 130 -18.79 15.82 5.23
CA ALA A 130 -18.46 15.26 6.55
C ALA A 130 -19.59 15.48 7.58
N ASP A 131 -20.65 16.19 7.23
CA ASP A 131 -21.80 16.47 8.09
C ASP A 131 -22.90 15.39 8.00
N GLY A 132 -22.71 14.42 7.10
CA GLY A 132 -23.66 13.34 6.85
C GLY A 132 -24.68 13.67 5.76
N SER A 133 -24.58 14.81 5.08
CA SER A 133 -25.40 15.13 3.91
C SER A 133 -24.93 14.39 2.65
N ARG A 134 -25.79 14.34 1.63
CA ARG A 134 -25.39 13.90 0.30
C ARG A 134 -24.68 15.02 -0.44
N PRO A 135 -23.48 14.77 -0.97
CA PRO A 135 -22.73 15.77 -1.75
C PRO A 135 -23.22 15.90 -3.20
N CYS A 136 -24.02 14.94 -3.71
CA CYS A 136 -24.54 14.91 -5.07
C CYS A 136 -25.87 14.15 -5.15
N ASP A 137 -26.58 14.25 -6.28
CA ASP A 137 -27.84 13.53 -6.54
C ASP A 137 -27.61 12.04 -6.91
N GLY A 138 -26.38 11.66 -7.21
CA GLY A 138 -25.98 10.31 -7.61
C GLY A 138 -25.85 9.32 -6.47
N ALA A 139 -25.38 8.12 -6.77
CA ALA A 139 -24.96 7.15 -5.77
C ALA A 139 -23.75 7.69 -4.98
N VAL A 140 -23.67 7.33 -3.71
CA VAL A 140 -22.59 7.77 -2.83
C VAL A 140 -21.94 6.60 -2.11
N VAL A 141 -20.74 6.83 -1.64
CA VAL A 141 -19.99 5.93 -0.77
C VAL A 141 -19.88 6.56 0.61
N VAL A 142 -20.31 5.84 1.62
CA VAL A 142 -20.12 6.23 3.02
C VAL A 142 -18.95 5.43 3.58
N LYS A 143 -17.96 6.12 4.13
CA LYS A 143 -16.73 5.50 4.65
C LYS A 143 -16.28 6.11 5.97
N PRO A 144 -15.62 5.34 6.85
CA PRO A 144 -15.02 5.88 8.06
C PRO A 144 -13.84 6.78 7.71
N VAL A 145 -13.64 7.87 8.47
CA VAL A 145 -12.48 8.76 8.30
C VAL A 145 -11.19 8.06 8.71
N ALA A 146 -11.19 7.41 9.87
CA ALA A 146 -10.00 6.81 10.48
C ALA A 146 -10.10 5.27 10.54
N ALA A 147 -10.18 4.61 9.38
CA ALA A 147 -10.13 3.15 9.25
C ALA A 147 -9.33 2.73 8.01
N GLN A 148 -8.91 1.46 7.98
CA GLN A 148 -8.15 0.84 6.89
C GLN A 148 -8.80 -0.46 6.43
N GLY A 149 -8.43 -0.92 5.24
CA GLY A 149 -8.80 -2.24 4.74
C GLY A 149 -10.29 -2.38 4.42
N GLN A 150 -10.92 -1.32 3.92
CA GLN A 150 -12.30 -1.31 3.41
C GLN A 150 -13.39 -1.61 4.47
N ARG A 151 -13.06 -1.58 5.76
CA ARG A 151 -14.02 -1.79 6.83
C ARG A 151 -14.98 -0.60 6.94
N GLY A 152 -16.28 -0.86 7.03
CA GLY A 152 -17.32 0.16 7.23
C GLY A 152 -17.61 1.00 5.99
N ILE A 153 -17.16 0.58 4.79
CA ILE A 153 -17.49 1.23 3.52
C ILE A 153 -18.83 0.67 3.03
N THR A 154 -19.74 1.56 2.64
CA THR A 154 -21.06 1.20 2.13
C THR A 154 -21.44 2.07 0.94
N ARG A 155 -21.86 1.44 -0.16
CA ARG A 155 -22.51 2.12 -1.28
C ARG A 155 -23.96 2.39 -0.92
N VAL A 156 -24.45 3.58 -1.22
CA VAL A 156 -25.84 3.97 -1.04
C VAL A 156 -26.39 4.56 -2.33
N GLU A 157 -27.44 3.95 -2.85
CA GLU A 157 -28.10 4.36 -4.08
C GLU A 157 -28.71 5.79 -3.98
N PRO A 158 -29.01 6.47 -5.09
CA PRO A 158 -29.37 7.90 -5.09
C PRO A 158 -30.49 8.28 -4.13
N ARG A 159 -31.46 7.42 -3.91
CA ARG A 159 -32.62 7.65 -3.01
C ARG A 159 -32.58 6.85 -1.71
N GLY A 160 -31.47 6.12 -1.47
CA GLY A 160 -31.30 5.32 -0.25
C GLY A 160 -31.05 6.20 0.97
N SER A 161 -31.50 5.77 2.17
CA SER A 161 -31.15 6.44 3.42
C SER A 161 -29.67 6.26 3.73
N LEU A 162 -29.02 7.32 4.27
CA LEU A 162 -27.64 7.30 4.72
C LEU A 162 -27.50 6.77 6.16
N ASP A 163 -28.58 6.70 6.95
CA ASP A 163 -28.51 6.48 8.39
C ASP A 163 -27.76 5.21 8.80
N ALA A 164 -28.12 4.07 8.20
CA ALA A 164 -27.46 2.79 8.49
C ALA A 164 -26.00 2.79 8.05
N ALA A 165 -25.71 3.36 6.88
CA ALA A 165 -24.36 3.47 6.34
C ALA A 165 -23.46 4.38 7.20
N LEU A 166 -24.00 5.53 7.65
CA LEU A 166 -23.32 6.44 8.56
C LEU A 166 -23.06 5.79 9.93
N ALA A 167 -24.06 5.07 10.48
CA ALA A 167 -23.88 4.35 11.74
C ALA A 167 -22.77 3.30 11.63
N LEU A 168 -22.75 2.52 10.56
CA LEU A 168 -21.72 1.52 10.31
C LEU A 168 -20.32 2.15 10.14
N ALA A 169 -20.22 3.22 9.35
CA ALA A 169 -18.96 3.91 9.13
C ALA A 169 -18.42 4.55 10.42
N ARG A 170 -19.27 5.21 11.20
CA ARG A 170 -18.91 5.79 12.50
C ARG A 170 -18.45 4.74 13.49
N ALA A 171 -19.13 3.60 13.57
CA ALA A 171 -18.74 2.49 14.43
C ALA A 171 -17.39 1.86 14.04
N ALA A 172 -17.03 1.91 12.75
CA ALA A 172 -15.76 1.41 12.23
C ALA A 172 -14.61 2.43 12.33
N SER A 173 -14.89 3.72 12.53
CA SER A 173 -13.91 4.78 12.65
C SER A 173 -13.39 4.90 14.07
N ARG A 174 -12.07 5.07 14.22
CA ARG A 174 -11.44 5.26 15.55
C ARG A 174 -11.86 6.56 16.23
N ASP A 175 -12.20 7.58 15.46
CA ASP A 175 -12.64 8.91 15.92
C ASP A 175 -14.16 9.09 15.85
N GLY A 176 -14.91 8.04 15.44
CA GLY A 176 -16.35 8.10 15.30
C GLY A 176 -16.85 8.95 14.13
N ALA A 177 -15.95 9.39 13.24
CA ALA A 177 -16.29 10.23 12.10
C ALA A 177 -16.53 9.41 10.82
N ALA A 178 -17.42 9.91 9.97
CA ALA A 178 -17.73 9.32 8.67
C ALA A 178 -17.66 10.38 7.58
N LEU A 179 -17.34 9.94 6.37
CA LEU A 179 -17.27 10.73 5.16
C LEU A 179 -18.27 10.17 4.14
N VAL A 180 -19.04 11.04 3.50
CA VAL A 180 -19.93 10.71 2.38
C VAL A 180 -19.30 11.26 1.13
N GLU A 181 -19.07 10.42 0.13
CA GLU A 181 -18.46 10.82 -1.13
C GLU A 181 -19.31 10.39 -2.31
N GLU A 182 -19.26 11.15 -3.38
CA GLU A 182 -19.76 10.77 -4.68
C GLU A 182 -19.15 9.43 -5.12
N LEU A 183 -19.97 8.52 -5.63
CA LEU A 183 -19.48 7.32 -6.27
C LEU A 183 -19.00 7.67 -7.67
N ILE A 184 -17.70 7.55 -7.90
CA ILE A 184 -17.11 7.68 -9.23
C ILE A 184 -17.04 6.29 -9.87
N GLU A 185 -17.66 6.13 -11.03
CA GLU A 185 -17.58 4.90 -11.82
C GLU A 185 -16.51 5.05 -12.90
N GLY A 186 -15.69 4.02 -13.07
CA GLY A 186 -14.63 3.98 -14.06
C GLY A 186 -13.50 3.03 -13.70
N PRO A 187 -12.53 2.85 -14.61
CA PRO A 187 -11.32 2.09 -14.30
C PRO A 187 -10.53 2.73 -13.17
N GLU A 188 -9.96 1.89 -12.33
CA GLU A 188 -9.12 2.34 -11.22
C GLU A 188 -7.65 2.15 -11.56
N VAL A 189 -6.86 3.20 -11.38
CA VAL A 189 -5.40 3.18 -11.57
C VAL A 189 -4.70 3.62 -10.30
N THR A 190 -3.46 3.18 -10.12
CA THR A 190 -2.57 3.61 -9.06
C THR A 190 -1.32 4.24 -9.64
N VAL A 191 -0.99 5.45 -9.21
CA VAL A 191 0.25 6.12 -9.55
C VAL A 191 1.24 5.87 -8.41
N ASN A 192 2.30 5.13 -8.71
CA ASN A 192 3.42 4.92 -7.81
C ASN A 192 4.51 5.94 -8.14
N ALA A 193 4.81 6.79 -7.19
CA ALA A 193 5.68 7.93 -7.37
C ALA A 193 6.70 8.05 -6.24
N PHE A 194 7.71 8.88 -6.48
CA PHE A 194 8.63 9.37 -5.47
C PHE A 194 8.71 10.89 -5.59
N VAL A 195 8.72 11.58 -4.48
CA VAL A 195 8.98 13.01 -4.42
C VAL A 195 10.41 13.21 -3.91
N ALA A 196 11.19 13.99 -4.63
CA ALA A 196 12.53 14.37 -4.22
C ALA A 196 12.63 15.90 -4.27
N ASP A 197 12.87 16.53 -3.11
CA ASP A 197 13.01 17.98 -2.99
C ASP A 197 11.86 18.77 -3.63
N GLY A 198 10.62 18.30 -3.41
CA GLY A 198 9.39 18.87 -3.96
C GLY A 198 9.07 18.52 -5.41
N GLU A 199 9.98 17.86 -6.12
CA GLU A 199 9.75 17.41 -7.49
C GLU A 199 9.11 16.02 -7.52
N PHE A 200 8.02 15.88 -8.27
CA PHE A 200 7.24 14.65 -8.37
C PHE A 200 7.67 13.78 -9.54
N TYR A 201 8.09 12.57 -9.27
CA TYR A 201 8.50 11.57 -10.26
C TYR A 201 7.49 10.43 -10.30
N SER A 202 6.67 10.36 -11.35
CA SER A 202 5.81 9.21 -11.63
C SER A 202 6.69 8.05 -12.14
N LEU A 203 6.72 6.95 -11.41
CA LEU A 203 7.63 5.83 -11.68
C LEU A 203 6.94 4.65 -12.33
N MET A 204 5.68 4.43 -11.97
CA MET A 204 4.84 3.36 -12.50
C MET A 204 3.38 3.72 -12.33
N VAL A 205 2.59 3.51 -13.38
CA VAL A 205 1.13 3.51 -13.29
C VAL A 205 0.64 2.09 -13.55
N ALA A 206 -0.22 1.61 -12.66
CA ALA A 206 -0.80 0.28 -12.78
C ALA A 206 -2.32 0.35 -12.75
N ASP A 207 -2.99 -0.44 -13.59
CA ASP A 207 -4.41 -0.71 -13.43
C ASP A 207 -4.62 -1.54 -12.18
N ARG A 208 -5.68 -1.22 -11.45
CA ARG A 208 -6.08 -1.96 -10.27
C ARG A 208 -7.38 -2.72 -10.56
N GLU A 209 -7.26 -4.01 -10.82
CA GLU A 209 -8.42 -4.89 -10.93
C GLU A 209 -8.98 -5.23 -9.55
N CYS A 210 -10.31 -5.19 -9.41
CA CYS A 210 -11.02 -5.53 -8.18
C CYS A 210 -12.05 -6.62 -8.43
N ALA A 211 -12.41 -7.38 -7.40
CA ALA A 211 -13.44 -8.39 -7.46
C ALA A 211 -14.84 -7.80 -7.67
N ASP A 212 -15.05 -6.58 -7.19
CA ASP A 212 -16.26 -5.77 -7.38
C ASP A 212 -15.91 -4.27 -7.30
N ALA A 213 -16.89 -3.38 -7.47
CA ALA A 213 -16.70 -1.92 -7.54
C ALA A 213 -16.04 -1.29 -6.29
N PHE A 214 -16.02 -1.98 -5.16
CA PHE A 214 -15.34 -1.58 -3.91
C PHE A 214 -14.45 -2.70 -3.41
N GLY A 215 -14.20 -3.67 -4.28
CA GLY A 215 -13.62 -4.95 -3.95
C GLY A 215 -12.15 -4.87 -3.59
N VAL A 216 -11.74 -5.94 -2.98
CA VAL A 216 -10.33 -6.21 -2.76
C VAL A 216 -9.65 -6.31 -4.12
N ALA A 217 -8.54 -5.61 -4.31
CA ALA A 217 -7.77 -5.73 -5.54
C ALA A 217 -7.37 -7.19 -5.79
N THR A 218 -7.63 -7.66 -7.00
CA THR A 218 -7.27 -8.99 -7.50
C THR A 218 -6.00 -8.95 -8.33
N ALA A 219 -5.67 -7.78 -8.89
CA ALA A 219 -4.38 -7.55 -9.54
C ALA A 219 -3.97 -6.08 -9.56
N HIS A 220 -2.66 -5.86 -9.70
CA HIS A 220 -2.05 -4.64 -10.21
C HIS A 220 -1.31 -4.96 -11.50
N ILE A 221 -1.57 -4.20 -12.58
CA ILE A 221 -1.11 -4.51 -13.93
C ILE A 221 -0.49 -3.28 -14.56
N THR A 222 0.77 -3.36 -14.99
CA THR A 222 1.48 -2.26 -15.65
C THR A 222 2.07 -2.71 -16.99
N PRO A 223 2.21 -1.82 -17.99
CA PRO A 223 1.66 -0.46 -18.04
C PRO A 223 0.11 -0.47 -18.02
N SER A 224 -0.48 0.66 -17.66
CA SER A 224 -1.94 0.82 -17.72
C SER A 224 -2.46 0.64 -19.16
N ALA A 225 -3.65 0.07 -19.30
CA ALA A 225 -4.36 -0.01 -20.59
C ALA A 225 -5.09 1.29 -20.94
N HIS A 226 -5.08 2.29 -20.04
CA HIS A 226 -5.81 3.54 -20.16
C HIS A 226 -4.85 4.72 -20.36
N PRO A 227 -5.29 5.84 -20.97
CA PRO A 227 -4.55 7.10 -20.95
C PRO A 227 -4.37 7.59 -19.52
N VAL A 228 -3.13 7.86 -19.11
CA VAL A 228 -2.79 8.12 -17.69
C VAL A 228 -2.20 9.51 -17.41
N GLU A 229 -1.96 10.31 -18.44
CA GLU A 229 -1.31 11.62 -18.32
C GLU A 229 -2.06 12.55 -17.36
N ALA A 230 -3.40 12.64 -17.50
CA ALA A 230 -4.24 13.42 -16.62
C ALA A 230 -4.28 12.86 -15.19
N ALA A 231 -4.18 11.53 -15.03
CA ALA A 231 -4.10 10.88 -13.71
C ALA A 231 -2.76 11.17 -13.02
N ILE A 232 -1.65 11.16 -13.77
CA ILE A 232 -0.33 11.53 -13.26
C ILE A 232 -0.33 12.98 -12.78
N GLU A 233 -0.93 13.89 -13.55
CA GLU A 233 -1.02 15.30 -13.16
C GLU A 233 -1.91 15.48 -11.91
N ALA A 234 -3.06 14.79 -11.83
CA ALA A 234 -3.90 14.80 -10.64
C ALA A 234 -3.17 14.25 -9.40
N ALA A 235 -2.36 13.20 -9.58
CA ALA A 235 -1.51 12.64 -8.52
C ALA A 235 -0.45 13.64 -8.04
N ARG A 236 0.19 14.35 -8.96
CA ARG A 236 1.18 15.40 -8.67
C ARG A 236 0.56 16.53 -7.85
N LEU A 237 -0.60 17.04 -8.29
CA LEU A 237 -1.34 18.09 -7.58
C LEU A 237 -1.75 17.65 -6.17
N ALA A 238 -2.28 16.43 -6.03
CA ALA A 238 -2.73 15.88 -4.76
C ALA A 238 -1.57 15.69 -3.78
N THR A 239 -0.45 15.15 -4.25
CA THR A 239 0.76 14.96 -3.45
C THR A 239 1.30 16.29 -2.94
N ARG A 240 1.35 17.31 -3.80
CA ARG A 240 1.76 18.67 -3.43
C ARG A 240 0.78 19.32 -2.45
N ALA A 241 -0.54 19.14 -2.63
CA ALA A 241 -1.57 19.67 -1.74
C ALA A 241 -1.44 19.16 -0.31
N LEU A 242 -0.93 17.95 -0.12
CA LEU A 242 -0.64 17.38 1.19
C LEU A 242 0.70 17.85 1.78
N GLY A 243 1.54 18.56 1.03
CA GLY A 243 2.86 19.00 1.47
C GLY A 243 3.88 17.86 1.54
N ILE A 244 3.73 16.83 0.71
CA ILE A 244 4.72 15.76 0.60
C ILE A 244 5.86 16.28 -0.27
N GLU A 245 7.00 16.61 0.37
CA GLU A 245 8.17 17.17 -0.31
C GLU A 245 9.26 16.13 -0.55
N HIS A 246 9.20 15.00 0.18
CA HIS A 246 10.16 13.92 0.03
C HIS A 246 9.53 12.55 0.35
N GLY A 247 10.00 11.51 -0.32
CA GLY A 247 9.59 10.13 -0.07
C GLY A 247 8.62 9.53 -1.08
N PRO A 248 8.23 8.26 -0.88
CA PRO A 248 7.31 7.56 -1.78
C PRO A 248 5.87 8.07 -1.62
N ALA A 249 5.16 8.13 -2.74
CA ALA A 249 3.73 8.44 -2.79
C ALA A 249 3.00 7.37 -3.63
N TYR A 250 1.89 6.89 -3.10
CA TYR A 250 0.98 5.97 -3.77
C TYR A 250 -0.39 6.65 -3.88
N VAL A 251 -0.82 6.92 -5.11
CA VAL A 251 -2.05 7.67 -5.37
C VAL A 251 -3.05 6.79 -6.09
N GLN A 252 -4.22 6.61 -5.50
CA GLN A 252 -5.33 5.85 -6.04
C GLN A 252 -6.29 6.80 -6.76
N ILE A 253 -6.59 6.50 -8.03
CA ILE A 253 -7.37 7.36 -8.92
C ILE A 253 -8.39 6.52 -9.67
N VAL A 254 -9.62 7.02 -9.77
CA VAL A 254 -10.63 6.50 -10.68
C VAL A 254 -10.68 7.38 -11.91
N LEU A 255 -10.63 6.75 -13.09
CA LEU A 255 -10.78 7.42 -14.38
C LEU A 255 -12.27 7.53 -14.71
N GLY A 256 -12.92 8.55 -14.15
CA GLY A 256 -14.34 8.81 -14.38
C GLY A 256 -14.61 9.39 -15.77
N ALA A 257 -15.91 9.46 -16.16
CA ALA A 257 -16.34 9.98 -17.46
C ALA A 257 -15.86 11.43 -17.70
N ASP A 258 -15.81 12.26 -16.63
CA ASP A 258 -15.39 13.66 -16.68
C ASP A 258 -13.90 13.85 -16.30
N GLY A 259 -13.09 12.79 -16.40
CA GLY A 259 -11.68 12.81 -16.09
C GLY A 259 -11.31 12.15 -14.74
N PRO A 260 -10.03 12.16 -14.38
CA PRO A 260 -9.54 11.47 -13.19
C PRO A 260 -10.08 12.09 -11.89
N ARG A 261 -10.32 11.26 -10.90
CA ARG A 261 -10.67 11.68 -9.53
C ARG A 261 -9.74 10.99 -8.53
N VAL A 262 -9.04 11.78 -7.73
CA VAL A 262 -8.15 11.29 -6.69
C VAL A 262 -8.98 10.75 -5.52
N MET A 263 -8.86 9.47 -5.29
CA MET A 263 -9.57 8.78 -4.21
C MET A 263 -8.82 8.87 -2.88
N GLU A 264 -7.51 8.68 -2.91
CA GLU A 264 -6.65 8.69 -1.73
C GLU A 264 -5.17 8.87 -2.14
N VAL A 265 -4.40 9.56 -1.30
CA VAL A 265 -2.93 9.60 -1.37
C VAL A 265 -2.39 8.95 -0.12
N ALA A 266 -1.48 8.02 -0.28
CA ALA A 266 -0.71 7.45 0.81
C ALA A 266 0.76 7.87 0.68
N ALA A 267 1.29 8.54 1.70
CA ALA A 267 2.69 9.00 1.74
C ALA A 267 3.63 7.83 2.14
N ARG A 268 3.58 6.77 1.36
CA ARG A 268 4.30 5.51 1.58
C ARG A 268 4.26 4.64 0.32
N LEU A 269 4.98 3.52 0.35
CA LEU A 269 4.90 2.47 -0.67
C LEU A 269 3.49 1.86 -0.75
N GLY A 270 3.06 1.50 -1.94
CA GLY A 270 1.83 0.72 -2.15
C GLY A 270 1.84 -0.60 -1.40
N GLY A 271 0.66 -1.01 -0.86
CA GLY A 271 0.54 -2.22 -0.04
C GLY A 271 0.31 -3.52 -0.83
N GLY A 272 0.29 -3.44 -2.15
CA GLY A 272 0.00 -4.52 -3.08
C GLY A 272 1.23 -5.08 -3.81
N HIS A 273 2.40 -5.09 -3.17
CA HIS A 273 3.68 -5.43 -3.80
C HIS A 273 4.06 -4.47 -4.94
N ASP A 274 3.59 -3.23 -4.86
CA ASP A 274 3.83 -2.21 -5.88
C ASP A 274 5.32 -1.85 -5.99
N GLY A 275 6.05 -1.88 -4.88
CA GLY A 275 7.50 -1.65 -4.87
C GLY A 275 8.27 -2.73 -5.63
N GLU A 276 7.91 -3.99 -5.43
CA GLU A 276 8.46 -5.14 -6.14
C GLU A 276 8.06 -5.13 -7.62
N LEU A 277 6.79 -4.81 -7.91
CA LEU A 277 6.31 -4.67 -9.28
C LEU A 277 7.06 -3.55 -10.03
N CYS A 278 7.21 -2.38 -9.40
CA CYS A 278 7.95 -1.26 -9.95
C CYS A 278 9.39 -1.67 -10.30
N ALA A 279 10.09 -2.36 -9.39
CA ALA A 279 11.45 -2.82 -9.61
C ALA A 279 11.54 -3.78 -10.81
N GLN A 280 10.59 -4.68 -10.95
CA GLN A 280 10.58 -5.65 -12.04
C GLN A 280 10.18 -5.04 -13.39
N ALA A 281 9.18 -4.17 -13.42
CA ALA A 281 8.66 -3.59 -14.66
C ALA A 281 9.50 -2.41 -15.18
N THR A 282 10.02 -1.56 -14.29
CA THR A 282 10.68 -0.29 -14.66
C THR A 282 12.18 -0.26 -14.34
N GLY A 283 12.68 -1.20 -13.53
CA GLY A 283 14.04 -1.19 -13.00
C GLY A 283 14.26 -0.25 -11.82
N VAL A 284 13.23 0.51 -11.41
CA VAL A 284 13.32 1.40 -10.25
C VAL A 284 13.03 0.61 -8.98
N ARG A 285 14.04 0.42 -8.15
CA ARG A 285 13.93 -0.24 -6.84
C ARG A 285 13.29 0.71 -5.81
N LEU A 286 11.98 0.96 -5.96
CA LEU A 286 11.25 1.96 -5.18
C LEU A 286 11.33 1.68 -3.66
N SER A 287 11.29 0.41 -3.24
CA SER A 287 11.49 0.03 -1.84
C SER A 287 12.89 0.41 -1.33
N ARG A 288 13.94 0.31 -2.18
CA ARG A 288 15.31 0.75 -1.84
C ARG A 288 15.37 2.25 -1.62
N VAL A 289 14.79 3.01 -2.54
CA VAL A 289 14.74 4.48 -2.44
C VAL A 289 14.01 4.91 -1.17
N ALA A 290 12.91 4.24 -0.82
CA ALA A 290 12.16 4.50 0.42
C ALA A 290 12.99 4.18 1.68
N VAL A 291 13.74 3.08 1.70
CA VAL A 291 14.64 2.73 2.81
C VAL A 291 15.76 3.76 2.97
N LEU A 292 16.40 4.16 1.87
CA LEU A 292 17.46 5.18 1.90
C LEU A 292 16.93 6.52 2.41
N SER A 293 15.75 6.94 1.95
CA SER A 293 15.07 8.15 2.43
C SER A 293 14.78 8.10 3.94
N ALA A 294 14.35 6.94 4.46
CA ALA A 294 14.04 6.76 5.88
C ALA A 294 15.28 6.81 6.79
N ILE A 295 16.48 6.61 6.26
CA ILE A 295 17.75 6.71 6.99
C ILE A 295 18.54 7.99 6.65
N GLY A 296 17.89 8.95 5.96
CA GLY A 296 18.48 10.25 5.62
C GLY A 296 19.56 10.22 4.54
N GLU A 297 19.63 9.14 3.77
CA GLU A 297 20.54 9.07 2.62
C GLU A 297 19.95 9.83 1.43
N GLN A 298 20.76 10.67 0.82
CA GLN A 298 20.37 11.33 -0.42
C GLN A 298 20.27 10.30 -1.55
N THR A 299 19.14 10.31 -2.24
CA THR A 299 18.93 9.47 -3.41
C THR A 299 18.79 10.35 -4.64
N PRO A 300 19.49 10.04 -5.75
CA PRO A 300 19.22 10.73 -7.00
C PRO A 300 17.76 10.49 -7.38
N ALA A 301 17.20 11.42 -8.15
CA ALA A 301 15.85 11.26 -8.70
C ALA A 301 15.72 9.90 -9.39
N PRO A 302 14.77 9.05 -8.95
CA PRO A 302 14.66 7.72 -9.52
C PRO A 302 14.17 7.80 -10.98
N GLN A 303 14.82 7.05 -11.86
CA GLN A 303 14.49 7.02 -13.28
C GLN A 303 14.28 5.58 -13.75
N ALA A 304 13.25 5.38 -14.57
CA ALA A 304 13.02 4.09 -15.19
C ALA A 304 14.16 3.74 -16.15
N THR A 305 14.69 2.53 -16.04
CA THR A 305 15.77 2.00 -16.87
C THR A 305 15.29 0.97 -17.88
N ARG A 306 14.03 0.54 -17.77
CA ARG A 306 13.36 -0.39 -18.67
C ARG A 306 11.86 -0.08 -18.70
N ALA A 307 11.17 -0.63 -19.70
CA ALA A 307 9.73 -0.66 -19.79
C ALA A 307 9.29 -2.08 -20.20
N SER A 308 8.67 -2.81 -19.30
CA SER A 308 8.15 -4.16 -19.54
C SER A 308 6.76 -4.31 -18.95
N GLY A 309 5.99 -5.29 -19.43
CA GLY A 309 4.77 -5.70 -18.76
C GLY A 309 5.08 -6.29 -17.40
N GLY A 310 4.23 -5.99 -16.43
CA GLY A 310 4.31 -6.53 -15.09
C GLY A 310 2.95 -6.71 -14.45
N VAL A 311 2.76 -7.79 -13.70
CA VAL A 311 1.51 -8.11 -13.02
C VAL A 311 1.80 -8.64 -11.62
N VAL A 312 1.14 -8.06 -10.63
CA VAL A 312 0.89 -8.73 -9.35
C VAL A 312 -0.51 -9.29 -9.42
N ARG A 313 -0.66 -10.61 -9.45
CA ARG A 313 -1.94 -11.31 -9.33
C ARG A 313 -2.08 -11.86 -7.92
N PHE A 314 -3.10 -11.43 -7.18
CA PHE A 314 -3.35 -11.95 -5.85
C PHE A 314 -4.03 -13.31 -5.90
N LEU A 315 -3.60 -14.20 -5.02
CA LEU A 315 -4.18 -15.52 -4.85
C LEU A 315 -5.35 -15.44 -3.87
N LEU A 316 -6.51 -15.84 -4.34
CA LEU A 316 -7.73 -15.93 -3.55
C LEU A 316 -8.03 -17.40 -3.31
N ALA A 317 -8.15 -17.80 -2.06
CA ALA A 317 -8.46 -19.16 -1.69
C ALA A 317 -9.94 -19.31 -1.30
N PRO A 318 -10.56 -20.47 -1.53
CA PRO A 318 -11.90 -20.76 -1.03
C PRO A 318 -11.92 -20.75 0.51
N PRO A 319 -13.06 -20.39 1.15
CA PRO A 319 -13.18 -20.45 2.59
C PRO A 319 -13.16 -21.90 3.08
N GLY A 320 -12.57 -22.12 4.26
CA GLY A 320 -12.43 -23.45 4.87
C GLY A 320 -11.12 -23.58 5.65
N ARG A 321 -10.88 -24.72 6.26
CA ARG A 321 -9.59 -25.01 6.89
C ARG A 321 -8.59 -25.50 5.85
N LEU A 322 -7.50 -24.77 5.69
CA LEU A 322 -6.44 -25.12 4.73
C LEU A 322 -5.77 -26.44 5.14
N GLU A 323 -5.80 -27.42 4.25
CA GLU A 323 -5.11 -28.70 4.46
C GLU A 323 -3.72 -28.72 3.85
N ARG A 324 -3.60 -28.26 2.60
CA ARG A 324 -2.31 -28.18 1.89
C ARG A 324 -2.37 -27.20 0.73
N ILE A 325 -1.21 -26.81 0.26
CA ILE A 325 -0.99 -25.96 -0.91
C ILE A 325 -0.22 -26.80 -1.93
N GLU A 326 -0.71 -26.84 -3.15
CA GLU A 326 -0.12 -27.61 -4.25
C GLU A 326 0.34 -26.64 -5.36
N GLY A 327 1.35 -27.01 -6.12
CA GLY A 327 1.79 -26.33 -7.33
C GLY A 327 2.58 -25.02 -7.11
N LEU A 328 2.96 -24.68 -5.88
CA LEU A 328 3.69 -23.42 -5.61
C LEU A 328 5.10 -23.43 -6.23
N GLU A 329 5.85 -24.52 -6.10
CA GLU A 329 7.20 -24.62 -6.67
C GLU A 329 7.15 -24.72 -8.19
N GLU A 330 6.17 -25.43 -8.73
CA GLU A 330 5.91 -25.49 -10.16
C GLU A 330 5.58 -24.11 -10.72
N ALA A 331 4.74 -23.33 -10.03
CA ALA A 331 4.42 -21.97 -10.43
C ALA A 331 5.66 -21.06 -10.42
N ARG A 332 6.54 -21.21 -9.44
CA ARG A 332 7.80 -20.46 -9.35
C ARG A 332 8.73 -20.76 -10.53
N ALA A 333 8.68 -21.96 -11.08
CA ALA A 333 9.50 -22.37 -12.20
C ALA A 333 8.94 -21.95 -13.57
N LEU A 334 7.73 -21.41 -13.64
CA LEU A 334 7.13 -20.98 -14.91
C LEU A 334 7.84 -19.76 -15.49
N PRO A 335 8.02 -19.69 -16.83
CA PRO A 335 8.56 -18.52 -17.49
C PRO A 335 7.77 -17.26 -17.17
N GLY A 336 8.47 -16.15 -16.91
CA GLY A 336 7.87 -14.86 -16.57
C GLY A 336 7.55 -14.68 -15.09
N VAL A 337 7.52 -15.73 -14.27
CA VAL A 337 7.31 -15.61 -12.82
C VAL A 337 8.59 -15.10 -12.15
N GLN A 338 8.48 -13.99 -11.44
CA GLN A 338 9.56 -13.37 -10.69
C GLN A 338 9.48 -13.71 -9.20
N LEU A 339 8.25 -13.69 -8.65
CA LEU A 339 7.96 -14.04 -7.25
C LEU A 339 6.64 -14.80 -7.19
N ALA A 340 6.56 -15.81 -6.32
CA ALA A 340 5.31 -16.44 -5.91
C ALA A 340 5.39 -16.79 -4.43
N HIS A 341 4.46 -16.25 -3.66
CA HIS A 341 4.40 -16.46 -2.21
C HIS A 341 2.97 -16.73 -1.75
N VAL A 342 2.85 -17.56 -0.73
CA VAL A 342 1.61 -17.84 -0.03
C VAL A 342 1.70 -17.31 1.39
N TYR A 343 0.66 -16.59 1.83
CA TYR A 343 0.59 -15.97 3.17
C TYR A 343 0.04 -16.91 4.24
N ARG A 344 -0.45 -18.06 3.84
CA ARG A 344 -1.20 -19.01 4.67
C ARG A 344 -0.41 -20.31 4.86
N GLU A 345 -0.71 -21.02 5.95
CA GLU A 345 -0.11 -22.32 6.27
C GLU A 345 -1.19 -23.36 6.46
N PRO A 346 -0.89 -24.66 6.24
CA PRO A 346 -1.79 -25.74 6.60
C PRO A 346 -2.26 -25.62 8.05
N GLY A 347 -3.57 -25.72 8.27
CA GLY A 347 -4.22 -25.50 9.56
C GLY A 347 -4.89 -24.13 9.70
N ASP A 348 -4.55 -23.14 8.88
CA ASP A 348 -5.21 -21.81 8.92
C ASP A 348 -6.67 -21.93 8.51
N LEU A 349 -7.53 -21.12 9.18
CA LEU A 349 -8.91 -20.91 8.76
C LEU A 349 -8.95 -19.79 7.73
N LEU A 350 -9.27 -20.13 6.50
CA LEU A 350 -9.46 -19.19 5.40
C LEU A 350 -10.89 -18.66 5.45
N LEU A 351 -11.02 -17.34 5.37
CA LEU A 351 -12.32 -16.67 5.30
C LEU A 351 -12.64 -16.30 3.85
N ARG A 352 -13.92 -16.04 3.58
CA ARG A 352 -14.28 -15.36 2.33
C ARG A 352 -13.53 -14.02 2.26
N VAL A 353 -12.91 -13.76 1.12
CA VAL A 353 -12.12 -12.54 0.92
C VAL A 353 -13.05 -11.32 0.96
N ALA A 354 -12.85 -10.47 1.95
CA ALA A 354 -13.57 -9.20 2.15
C ALA A 354 -12.63 -8.00 2.29
N ARG A 355 -11.33 -8.24 2.47
CA ARG A 355 -10.30 -7.20 2.63
C ARG A 355 -8.94 -7.74 2.16
N GLY A 356 -7.99 -6.83 1.91
CA GLY A 356 -6.66 -7.19 1.41
C GLY A 356 -5.91 -8.22 2.26
N ALA A 357 -6.10 -8.19 3.58
CA ALA A 357 -5.50 -9.16 4.52
C ALA A 357 -6.04 -10.59 4.40
N ASP A 358 -7.19 -10.78 3.74
CA ASP A 358 -7.79 -12.11 3.56
C ASP A 358 -7.22 -12.84 2.33
N ARG A 359 -6.43 -12.15 1.50
CA ARG A 359 -5.72 -12.78 0.37
C ARG A 359 -4.84 -13.93 0.86
N ALA A 360 -4.72 -14.96 0.04
CA ALA A 360 -3.94 -16.14 0.39
C ALA A 360 -2.49 -16.08 -0.06
N GLY A 361 -2.16 -15.17 -1.00
CA GLY A 361 -0.82 -15.03 -1.54
C GLY A 361 -0.81 -14.11 -2.75
N PHE A 362 0.30 -14.15 -3.51
CA PHE A 362 0.43 -13.46 -4.78
C PHE A 362 1.42 -14.18 -5.69
N VAL A 363 1.30 -13.91 -6.98
CA VAL A 363 2.34 -14.12 -7.98
C VAL A 363 2.69 -12.78 -8.62
N LEU A 364 3.97 -12.52 -8.84
CA LEU A 364 4.48 -11.38 -9.59
C LEU A 364 5.13 -11.90 -10.86
N THR A 365 4.67 -11.42 -11.99
CA THR A 365 5.16 -11.82 -13.30
C THR A 365 5.60 -10.62 -14.13
N THR A 366 6.48 -10.87 -15.08
CA THR A 366 6.88 -9.90 -16.11
C THR A 366 6.82 -10.53 -17.49
N GLY A 367 6.71 -9.69 -18.50
CA GLY A 367 6.73 -10.07 -19.91
C GLY A 367 7.26 -8.93 -20.76
N ALA A 368 7.58 -9.20 -22.02
CA ALA A 368 7.96 -8.16 -22.97
C ALA A 368 6.85 -7.13 -23.16
N THR A 369 5.61 -7.61 -23.12
CA THR A 369 4.38 -6.82 -23.20
C THR A 369 3.53 -7.00 -21.95
N ARG A 370 2.51 -6.15 -21.79
CA ARG A 370 1.45 -6.29 -20.79
C ARG A 370 0.76 -7.66 -20.89
N ASP A 371 0.43 -8.08 -22.12
CA ASP A 371 -0.31 -9.33 -22.37
C ASP A 371 0.55 -10.55 -22.03
N ASP A 372 1.85 -10.52 -22.33
CA ASP A 372 2.76 -11.60 -21.93
C ASP A 372 2.81 -11.77 -20.41
N ALA A 373 2.87 -10.65 -19.68
CA ALA A 373 2.88 -10.67 -18.22
C ALA A 373 1.55 -11.19 -17.65
N LEU A 374 0.41 -10.81 -18.23
CA LEU A 374 -0.92 -11.29 -17.86
C LEU A 374 -1.04 -12.80 -18.10
N LEU A 375 -0.62 -13.28 -19.25
CA LEU A 375 -0.65 -14.72 -19.57
C LEU A 375 0.20 -15.53 -18.59
N ALA A 376 1.38 -15.04 -18.25
CA ALA A 376 2.25 -15.68 -17.26
C ALA A 376 1.59 -15.70 -15.87
N ALA A 377 0.92 -14.61 -15.47
CA ALA A 377 0.23 -14.51 -14.18
C ALA A 377 -0.94 -15.49 -14.06
N GLU A 378 -1.75 -15.62 -15.12
CA GLU A 378 -2.87 -16.57 -15.10
C GLU A 378 -2.39 -18.02 -15.06
N ARG A 379 -1.37 -18.38 -15.84
CA ARG A 379 -0.76 -19.73 -15.78
C ARG A 379 -0.23 -20.04 -14.37
N ALA A 380 0.48 -19.12 -13.75
CA ALA A 380 0.99 -19.31 -12.41
C ALA A 380 -0.14 -19.42 -11.37
N ARG A 381 -1.18 -18.59 -11.47
CA ARG A 381 -2.37 -18.65 -10.60
C ARG A 381 -3.08 -19.97 -10.71
N GLU A 382 -3.27 -20.52 -11.93
CA GLU A 382 -3.96 -21.81 -12.18
C GLU A 382 -3.17 -23.01 -11.70
N THR A 383 -1.85 -22.88 -11.63
CA THR A 383 -0.97 -23.95 -11.13
C THR A 383 -1.07 -24.09 -9.61
N ILE A 384 -1.31 -22.96 -8.87
CA ILE A 384 -1.37 -22.97 -7.41
C ILE A 384 -2.79 -23.35 -6.94
N ARG A 385 -2.89 -24.38 -6.10
CA ARG A 385 -4.17 -24.87 -5.55
C ARG A 385 -4.16 -24.84 -4.03
N PHE A 386 -5.23 -24.30 -3.45
CA PHE A 386 -5.51 -24.35 -2.02
C PHE A 386 -6.53 -25.47 -1.77
N VAL A 387 -6.11 -26.53 -1.12
CA VAL A 387 -6.99 -27.64 -0.73
C VAL A 387 -7.53 -27.34 0.66
N VAL A 388 -8.84 -27.19 0.75
CA VAL A 388 -9.56 -26.87 2.00
C VAL A 388 -10.61 -27.94 2.32
N ARG A 389 -10.96 -28.03 3.61
CA ARG A 389 -12.07 -28.85 4.12
C ARG A 389 -13.08 -28.02 4.88
#